data_ab3c449d8fee8f98608be044294a7fa7
#
_entry.id   ab3c449d8fee8f98608be044294a7fa7
#
_cell.length_a   1.000
_cell.length_b   1.000
_cell.length_c   1.000
_cell.angle_alpha   90.00
_cell.angle_beta   90.00
_cell.angle_gamma   90.00
#
_symmetry.space_group_name_H-M   'P 1'
#
loop_
_entity.id
_entity.type
_entity.pdbx_description
1 polymer ?
#
loop_
_entity_poly.entity_id
_entity_poly.type
_entity_poly.pdbx_seq_one_letter_code
_entity_poly.pdbx_strand_id
1 'polypeptide(L)'
;MDSASRSTSSLASSSSSRSGSVADIKMDDNASVDSGFASASSSTSSLPLVSFTHAHLKHLNSQLETMQPMDILRFCKVLFPNLYQTTAFGLTGLVTVDMLSKLQAQTPGMQPTELIFLDTLYHFQETHDLVERVKARYNVPVHIFKPAEVNTTAEFEAMYGEKLYELSSELYDWIAKVEPQQRAYSELNVAAVLTGRRRSQGGQRGDIPVIEIDEERGIVKINPLVNWSFREVKAYVDEHKVPYNALLDQGYKSVGDWHSTVPVGEGEDERAGRWKGQNKTECGIHNKKSRYAEFLQRQEAQKVSA
;
A
#
# COMPACT_ATOMS: atom_id res chain seq x y z
N MET A 1 -56.39 -1.37 37.67
CA MET A 1 -57.38 -0.45 37.10
C MET A 1 -56.93 -0.21 35.69
N ASP A 2 -57.44 -1.02 34.91
CA ASP A 2 -58.40 -0.88 33.80
C ASP A 2 -57.76 -0.36 32.57
N SER A 3 -57.58 -1.22 31.66
CA SER A 3 -58.47 -1.90 30.69
C SER A 3 -58.73 -0.99 29.47
N ALA A 4 -58.45 -1.53 28.42
CA ALA A 4 -59.17 -2.13 27.27
C ALA A 4 -59.07 -1.24 26.03
N SER A 5 -58.97 -1.63 24.87
CA SER A 5 -59.24 -2.75 24.01
C SER A 5 -59.67 -2.25 22.64
N ARG A 6 -59.21 -2.95 21.59
CA ARG A 6 -59.89 -3.28 20.31
C ARG A 6 -60.34 -2.11 19.38
N SER A 7 -60.09 -2.19 18.10
CA SER A 7 -60.75 -3.08 17.17
C SER A 7 -60.11 -3.11 15.77
N THR A 8 -60.17 -4.24 15.22
CA THR A 8 -60.03 -4.73 13.84
C THR A 8 -61.09 -4.16 12.89
N SER A 9 -60.80 -3.96 11.61
CA SER A 9 -61.72 -4.29 10.51
C SER A 9 -61.01 -4.51 9.20
N SER A 10 -61.17 -5.69 8.70
CA SER A 10 -60.91 -6.19 7.36
C SER A 10 -62.12 -5.90 6.45
N LEU A 11 -61.88 -5.77 5.12
CA LEU A 11 -62.82 -6.12 4.01
C LEU A 11 -62.01 -5.89 2.73
N ALA A 12 -61.60 -6.89 1.99
CA ALA A 12 -62.23 -7.82 1.08
C ALA A 12 -62.72 -7.24 -0.25
N SER A 13 -62.01 -7.64 -1.30
CA SER A 13 -62.40 -8.09 -2.63
C SER A 13 -63.34 -7.31 -3.51
N SER A 14 -62.92 -7.07 -4.79
CA SER A 14 -63.70 -7.59 -5.91
C SER A 14 -62.90 -7.56 -7.23
N SER A 15 -62.95 -8.69 -7.87
CA SER A 15 -62.52 -9.02 -9.25
C SER A 15 -63.47 -8.44 -10.31
N SER A 16 -62.93 -8.07 -11.49
CA SER A 16 -63.73 -8.10 -12.69
C SER A 16 -62.85 -8.37 -13.91
N SER A 17 -63.06 -9.52 -14.46
CA SER A 17 -62.64 -10.04 -15.74
C SER A 17 -63.48 -9.41 -16.87
N ARG A 18 -62.91 -9.06 -17.99
CA ARG A 18 -63.58 -9.08 -19.29
C ARG A 18 -62.61 -9.50 -20.41
N SER A 19 -63.03 -10.59 -21.01
CA SER A 19 -62.55 -11.20 -22.24
C SER A 19 -63.10 -10.41 -23.48
N GLY A 20 -62.36 -10.47 -24.56
CA GLY A 20 -62.81 -10.01 -25.89
C GLY A 20 -61.76 -10.31 -26.94
N SER A 21 -61.98 -11.17 -27.62
CA SER A 21 -61.86 -12.10 -28.74
C SER A 21 -61.18 -11.51 -29.97
N VAL A 22 -60.25 -12.27 -30.45
CA VAL A 22 -59.87 -12.72 -31.79
C VAL A 22 -60.40 -11.92 -32.99
N ALA A 23 -59.49 -11.48 -33.83
CA ALA A 23 -59.69 -11.43 -35.30
C ALA A 23 -58.37 -11.74 -36.02
N ASP A 24 -58.38 -12.89 -36.70
CA ASP A 24 -57.41 -13.31 -37.69
C ASP A 24 -57.40 -12.35 -38.90
N ILE A 25 -56.22 -11.96 -39.35
CA ILE A 25 -55.99 -11.58 -40.75
C ILE A 25 -54.70 -12.25 -41.22
N LYS A 26 -54.89 -13.01 -42.31
CA LYS A 26 -53.85 -13.78 -43.01
C LYS A 26 -52.91 -12.87 -43.83
N MET A 27 -51.69 -13.29 -43.88
CA MET A 27 -50.68 -13.35 -44.95
C MET A 27 -50.76 -12.33 -46.10
N ASP A 28 -49.59 -11.69 -46.34
CA ASP A 28 -48.95 -11.80 -47.64
C ASP A 28 -47.44 -11.57 -47.54
N ASP A 29 -46.77 -12.29 -48.44
CA ASP A 29 -45.34 -12.57 -48.49
C ASP A 29 -44.47 -11.38 -48.92
N ASN A 30 -43.21 -11.48 -48.52
CA ASN A 30 -42.02 -11.07 -49.26
C ASN A 30 -41.61 -9.60 -49.23
N ALA A 31 -40.86 -9.23 -48.18
CA ALA A 31 -39.80 -8.27 -48.31
C ALA A 31 -38.69 -8.64 -47.32
N SER A 32 -37.59 -9.17 -47.83
CA SER A 32 -36.35 -9.36 -47.11
C SER A 32 -35.82 -7.98 -46.73
N VAL A 33 -36.02 -7.61 -45.46
CA VAL A 33 -35.34 -6.46 -44.87
C VAL A 33 -34.12 -7.01 -44.14
N ASP A 34 -32.99 -6.81 -44.80
CA ASP A 34 -31.66 -6.99 -44.23
C ASP A 34 -31.56 -6.10 -42.97
N SER A 35 -31.92 -6.68 -41.82
CA SER A 35 -31.68 -6.05 -40.53
C SER A 35 -30.22 -6.23 -40.17
N GLY A 36 -29.37 -5.41 -40.73
CA GLY A 36 -28.03 -5.18 -40.24
C GLY A 36 -28.07 -4.69 -38.81
N PHE A 37 -28.14 -5.63 -37.87
CA PHE A 37 -27.68 -5.35 -36.50
C PHE A 37 -26.18 -5.09 -36.61
N ALA A 38 -25.82 -3.82 -36.78
CA ALA A 38 -24.49 -3.36 -36.46
C ALA A 38 -24.25 -3.69 -34.99
N SER A 39 -23.52 -4.77 -34.75
CA SER A 39 -22.85 -4.98 -33.47
C SER A 39 -22.10 -3.69 -33.18
N ALA A 40 -22.62 -2.90 -32.27
CA ALA A 40 -21.85 -1.84 -31.66
C ALA A 40 -20.66 -2.56 -30.98
N SER A 41 -19.55 -2.67 -31.70
CA SER A 41 -18.29 -2.96 -31.09
C SER A 41 -18.11 -1.89 -30.01
N SER A 42 -18.24 -2.28 -28.73
CA SER A 42 -17.83 -1.46 -27.65
C SER A 42 -16.34 -1.19 -27.86
N SER A 43 -16.03 -0.09 -28.54
CA SER A 43 -14.70 0.47 -28.53
C SER A 43 -14.44 0.82 -27.07
N THR A 44 -13.76 -0.06 -26.35
CA THR A 44 -13.06 0.31 -25.13
C THR A 44 -12.02 1.32 -25.57
N SER A 45 -12.42 2.59 -25.64
CA SER A 45 -11.49 3.68 -25.82
C SER A 45 -10.61 3.67 -24.58
N SER A 46 -9.44 3.08 -24.71
CA SER A 46 -8.41 3.17 -23.67
C SER A 46 -8.17 4.67 -23.44
N LEU A 47 -8.36 5.11 -22.21
CA LEU A 47 -7.98 6.47 -21.84
C LEU A 47 -6.50 6.69 -22.18
N PRO A 48 -6.11 7.92 -22.58
CA PRO A 48 -4.72 8.21 -22.88
C PRO A 48 -3.86 7.94 -21.63
N LEU A 49 -2.74 7.25 -21.83
CA LEU A 49 -1.77 7.00 -20.75
C LEU A 49 -1.16 8.34 -20.30
N VAL A 50 -1.40 8.71 -19.06
CA VAL A 50 -0.76 9.89 -18.46
C VAL A 50 0.64 9.49 -17.98
N SER A 51 1.67 10.07 -18.59
CA SER A 51 3.05 9.85 -18.19
C SER A 51 3.65 11.09 -17.52
N PHE A 52 4.45 10.86 -16.46
CA PHE A 52 5.20 11.94 -15.81
C PHE A 52 6.50 12.18 -16.55
N THR A 53 6.67 13.37 -17.12
CA THR A 53 7.98 13.79 -17.65
C THR A 53 8.88 14.29 -16.52
N HIS A 54 10.19 14.33 -16.72
CA HIS A 54 11.13 14.91 -15.75
C HIS A 54 10.80 16.38 -15.43
N ALA A 55 10.40 17.17 -16.43
CA ALA A 55 9.99 18.57 -16.22
C ALA A 55 8.73 18.66 -15.34
N HIS A 56 7.76 17.79 -15.57
CA HIS A 56 6.54 17.72 -14.78
C HIS A 56 6.83 17.28 -13.33
N LEU A 57 7.65 16.25 -13.13
CA LEU A 57 8.08 15.83 -11.78
C LEU A 57 8.81 16.93 -11.02
N LYS A 58 9.71 17.66 -11.71
CA LYS A 58 10.41 18.81 -11.11
C LYS A 58 9.42 19.89 -10.69
N HIS A 59 8.43 20.19 -11.54
CA HIS A 59 7.37 21.15 -11.19
C HIS A 59 6.54 20.69 -10.01
N LEU A 60 6.05 19.44 -10.01
CA LEU A 60 5.30 18.88 -8.89
C LEU A 60 6.09 18.95 -7.58
N ASN A 61 7.34 18.51 -7.58
CA ASN A 61 8.19 18.58 -6.39
C ASN A 61 8.37 20.02 -5.90
N SER A 62 8.55 21.01 -6.79
CA SER A 62 8.67 22.42 -6.40
C SER A 62 7.42 22.95 -5.70
N GLN A 63 6.23 22.46 -6.04
CA GLN A 63 4.97 22.83 -5.38
C GLN A 63 4.80 22.10 -4.04
N LEU A 64 5.02 20.79 -4.05
CA LEU A 64 4.83 19.93 -2.87
C LEU A 64 5.85 20.19 -1.76
N GLU A 65 7.05 20.69 -2.10
CA GLU A 65 8.12 21.00 -1.15
C GLU A 65 7.69 22.01 -0.09
N THR A 66 6.79 22.92 -0.42
CA THR A 66 6.29 23.98 0.47
C THR A 66 4.97 23.62 1.17
N MET A 67 4.37 22.47 0.83
CA MET A 67 3.10 22.05 1.39
C MET A 67 3.27 21.36 2.73
N GLN A 68 2.23 21.47 3.57
CA GLN A 68 2.14 20.68 4.80
C GLN A 68 1.84 19.20 4.47
N PRO A 69 2.30 18.24 5.29
CA PRO A 69 2.08 16.81 5.03
C PRO A 69 0.61 16.43 4.78
N MET A 70 -0.33 17.02 5.51
CA MET A 70 -1.77 16.77 5.30
C MET A 70 -2.24 17.19 3.91
N ASP A 71 -1.69 18.29 3.37
CA ASP A 71 -2.05 18.78 2.04
C ASP A 71 -1.41 17.93 0.94
N ILE A 72 -0.17 17.46 1.15
CA ILE A 72 0.48 16.46 0.28
C ILE A 72 -0.37 15.18 0.23
N LEU A 73 -0.81 14.67 1.37
CA LEU A 73 -1.65 13.47 1.44
C LEU A 73 -3.00 13.67 0.74
N ARG A 74 -3.65 14.82 0.95
CA ARG A 74 -4.90 15.16 0.27
C ARG A 74 -4.73 15.21 -1.25
N PHE A 75 -3.67 15.86 -1.73
CA PHE A 75 -3.31 15.91 -3.14
C PHE A 75 -3.10 14.50 -3.72
N CYS A 76 -2.32 13.65 -3.04
CA CYS A 76 -2.06 12.30 -3.48
C CYS A 76 -3.31 11.42 -3.53
N LYS A 77 -4.24 11.57 -2.57
CA LYS A 77 -5.52 10.83 -2.57
C LYS A 77 -6.41 11.21 -3.76
N VAL A 78 -6.30 12.42 -4.27
CA VAL A 78 -7.03 12.85 -5.48
C VAL A 78 -6.33 12.37 -6.76
N LEU A 79 -4.99 12.43 -6.77
CA LEU A 79 -4.22 12.17 -7.99
C LEU A 79 -4.05 10.68 -8.30
N PHE A 80 -3.87 9.82 -7.27
CA PHE A 80 -3.53 8.42 -7.46
C PHE A 80 -4.67 7.49 -7.03
N PRO A 81 -5.36 6.81 -7.97
CA PRO A 81 -6.50 5.95 -7.63
C PRO A 81 -6.09 4.71 -6.81
N ASN A 82 -4.97 4.07 -7.15
CA ASN A 82 -4.44 2.89 -6.48
C ASN A 82 -3.24 3.27 -5.60
N LEU A 83 -3.51 4.14 -4.61
CA LEU A 83 -2.54 4.61 -3.64
C LEU A 83 -2.55 3.72 -2.40
N TYR A 84 -1.40 3.12 -2.10
CA TYR A 84 -1.17 2.32 -0.90
C TYR A 84 -0.10 2.98 -0.01
N GLN A 85 0.04 2.50 1.20
CA GLN A 85 1.19 2.84 2.04
C GLN A 85 1.99 1.57 2.32
N THR A 86 3.24 1.52 1.87
CA THR A 86 4.18 0.47 2.29
C THR A 86 4.78 0.85 3.64
N THR A 87 4.64 -0.04 4.61
CA THR A 87 5.06 0.26 5.99
C THR A 87 5.68 -0.95 6.69
N ALA A 88 6.75 -0.73 7.46
CA ALA A 88 7.24 -1.62 8.50
C ALA A 88 6.86 -1.07 9.90
N PHE A 89 5.80 -0.28 9.97
CA PHE A 89 5.27 0.33 11.21
C PHE A 89 6.29 1.17 12.01
N GLY A 90 7.28 1.76 11.31
CA GLY A 90 8.13 2.79 11.91
C GLY A 90 7.35 4.08 12.15
N LEU A 91 7.84 4.93 13.07
CA LEU A 91 7.14 6.13 13.55
C LEU A 91 6.62 7.03 12.41
N THR A 92 7.44 7.30 11.40
CA THR A 92 7.05 8.14 10.26
C THR A 92 5.86 7.56 9.50
N GLY A 93 5.87 6.23 9.26
CA GLY A 93 4.76 5.54 8.63
C GLY A 93 3.48 5.59 9.47
N LEU A 94 3.60 5.47 10.78
CA LEU A 94 2.47 5.53 11.72
C LEU A 94 1.85 6.93 11.78
N VAL A 95 2.67 7.99 11.74
CA VAL A 95 2.17 9.37 11.61
C VAL A 95 1.39 9.54 10.31
N THR A 96 1.87 8.98 9.20
CA THR A 96 1.16 9.01 7.92
C THR A 96 -0.19 8.29 8.00
N VAL A 97 -0.26 7.11 8.65
CA VAL A 97 -1.53 6.39 8.88
C VAL A 97 -2.51 7.22 9.69
N ASP A 98 -2.06 7.86 10.77
CA ASP A 98 -2.91 8.71 11.61
C ASP A 98 -3.44 9.93 10.84
N MET A 99 -2.59 10.60 10.07
CA MET A 99 -2.98 11.72 9.20
C MET A 99 -4.00 11.29 8.14
N LEU A 100 -3.80 10.15 7.50
CA LEU A 100 -4.73 9.60 6.51
C LEU A 100 -6.08 9.25 7.13
N SER A 101 -6.09 8.68 8.33
CA SER A 101 -7.33 8.39 9.07
C SER A 101 -8.09 9.67 9.41
N LYS A 102 -7.40 10.73 9.83
CA LYS A 102 -8.02 12.06 10.08
C LYS A 102 -8.56 12.66 8.78
N LEU A 103 -7.83 12.55 7.68
CA LEU A 103 -8.26 13.04 6.37
C LEU A 103 -9.52 12.31 5.90
N GLN A 104 -9.56 10.99 6.06
CA GLN A 104 -10.73 10.16 5.75
C GLN A 104 -11.94 10.57 6.58
N ALA A 105 -11.77 10.79 7.89
CA ALA A 105 -12.85 11.24 8.77
C ALA A 105 -13.41 12.62 8.40
N GLN A 106 -12.59 13.50 7.83
CA GLN A 106 -12.96 14.85 7.38
C GLN A 106 -13.58 14.87 5.98
N THR A 107 -13.48 13.79 5.20
CA THR A 107 -13.88 13.75 3.79
C THR A 107 -14.89 12.62 3.55
N PRO A 108 -16.20 12.93 3.51
CA PRO A 108 -17.23 11.93 3.26
C PRO A 108 -16.97 11.14 1.96
N GLY A 109 -17.08 9.82 2.03
CA GLY A 109 -16.89 8.93 0.89
C GLY A 109 -15.43 8.61 0.54
N MET A 110 -14.46 9.22 1.21
CA MET A 110 -13.05 8.89 1.01
C MET A 110 -12.76 7.47 1.50
N GLN A 111 -12.25 6.63 0.60
CA GLN A 111 -11.82 5.28 0.95
C GLN A 111 -10.51 5.32 1.77
N PRO A 112 -10.27 4.38 2.68
CA PRO A 112 -9.00 4.29 3.39
C PRO A 112 -7.84 4.11 2.41
N THR A 113 -6.65 4.52 2.84
CA THR A 113 -5.41 4.13 2.15
C THR A 113 -4.93 2.84 2.79
N GLU A 114 -4.99 1.75 2.05
CA GLU A 114 -4.65 0.43 2.56
C GLU A 114 -3.13 0.28 2.74
N LEU A 115 -2.74 -0.58 3.68
CA LEU A 115 -1.34 -0.76 4.04
C LEU A 115 -0.78 -2.04 3.42
N ILE A 116 0.47 -1.97 2.97
CA ILE A 116 1.26 -3.13 2.55
C ILE A 116 2.35 -3.35 3.60
N PHE A 117 2.32 -4.51 4.25
CA PHE A 117 3.32 -4.95 5.21
C PHE A 117 4.07 -6.16 4.67
N LEU A 118 5.39 -6.05 4.60
CA LEU A 118 6.26 -7.15 4.22
C LEU A 118 6.69 -7.87 5.50
N ASP A 119 6.09 -9.01 5.78
CA ASP A 119 6.47 -9.86 6.90
C ASP A 119 7.64 -10.75 6.49
N THR A 120 8.83 -10.34 6.89
CA THR A 120 10.09 -11.05 6.58
C THR A 120 10.26 -12.36 7.34
N LEU A 121 9.34 -12.70 8.25
CA LEU A 121 9.42 -13.78 9.23
C LEU A 121 10.47 -13.57 10.34
N TYR A 122 11.20 -12.46 10.28
CA TYR A 122 12.27 -12.10 11.25
C TYR A 122 11.95 -10.81 12.00
N HIS A 123 10.69 -10.38 12.02
CA HIS A 123 10.28 -9.25 12.85
C HIS A 123 10.22 -9.62 14.33
N PHE A 124 10.42 -8.61 15.18
CA PHE A 124 10.13 -8.73 16.62
C PHE A 124 8.64 -8.97 16.85
N GLN A 125 8.29 -9.67 17.93
CA GLN A 125 6.90 -9.88 18.34
C GLN A 125 6.16 -8.54 18.53
N GLU A 126 6.84 -7.54 19.10
CA GLU A 126 6.31 -6.19 19.31
C GLU A 126 5.89 -5.49 18.00
N THR A 127 6.48 -5.90 16.87
CA THR A 127 6.04 -5.40 15.55
C THR A 127 4.71 -6.04 15.16
N HIS A 128 4.53 -7.34 15.34
CA HIS A 128 3.26 -8.02 15.09
C HIS A 128 2.13 -7.50 16.00
N ASP A 129 2.43 -7.31 17.28
CA ASP A 129 1.49 -6.72 18.24
C ASP A 129 1.08 -5.29 17.84
N LEU A 130 2.02 -4.53 17.29
CA LEU A 130 1.73 -3.18 16.79
C LEU A 130 0.84 -3.22 15.54
N VAL A 131 1.05 -4.17 14.62
CA VAL A 131 0.17 -4.35 13.45
C VAL A 131 -1.28 -4.49 13.90
N GLU A 132 -1.55 -5.36 14.87
CA GLU A 132 -2.92 -5.58 15.35
C GLU A 132 -3.49 -4.34 16.07
N ARG A 133 -2.68 -3.61 16.85
CA ARG A 133 -3.10 -2.34 17.46
C ARG A 133 -3.43 -1.27 16.42
N VAL A 134 -2.68 -1.19 15.33
CA VAL A 134 -2.92 -0.24 14.23
C VAL A 134 -4.20 -0.60 13.48
N LYS A 135 -4.40 -1.89 13.15
CA LYS A 135 -5.63 -2.38 12.52
C LYS A 135 -6.86 -2.04 13.37
N ALA A 136 -6.80 -2.33 14.65
CA ALA A 136 -7.90 -2.07 15.58
C ALA A 136 -8.21 -0.56 15.74
N ARG A 137 -7.19 0.30 15.80
CA ARG A 137 -7.36 1.73 16.02
C ARG A 137 -7.88 2.47 14.80
N TYR A 138 -7.37 2.15 13.62
CA TYR A 138 -7.65 2.92 12.41
C TYR A 138 -8.63 2.23 11.46
N ASN A 139 -9.03 1.00 11.77
CA ASN A 139 -9.89 0.17 10.92
C ASN A 139 -9.40 0.16 9.45
N VAL A 140 -8.09 0.04 9.26
CA VAL A 140 -7.42 0.07 7.96
C VAL A 140 -7.06 -1.35 7.51
N PRO A 141 -7.34 -1.73 6.25
CA PRO A 141 -6.89 -3.00 5.69
C PRO A 141 -5.36 -3.06 5.65
N VAL A 142 -4.80 -4.20 6.03
CA VAL A 142 -3.36 -4.49 5.98
C VAL A 142 -3.14 -5.75 5.16
N HIS A 143 -2.51 -5.58 3.99
CA HIS A 143 -2.07 -6.68 3.14
C HIS A 143 -0.70 -7.14 3.60
N ILE A 144 -0.61 -8.40 4.01
CA ILE A 144 0.64 -8.99 4.54
C ILE A 144 1.24 -9.89 3.47
N PHE A 145 2.44 -9.56 3.04
CA PHE A 145 3.20 -10.35 2.08
C PHE A 145 4.44 -10.93 2.77
N LYS A 146 4.59 -12.24 2.65
CA LYS A 146 5.71 -13.03 3.18
C LYS A 146 6.59 -13.51 2.03
N PRO A 147 7.80 -14.03 2.30
CA PRO A 147 8.55 -14.81 1.34
C PRO A 147 7.68 -15.91 0.74
N ALA A 148 7.85 -16.19 -0.54
CA ALA A 148 7.03 -17.18 -1.24
C ALA A 148 7.20 -18.57 -0.61
N GLU A 149 6.10 -19.34 -0.56
CA GLU A 149 6.05 -20.75 -0.14
C GLU A 149 6.43 -21.06 1.31
N VAL A 150 6.73 -20.04 2.15
CA VAL A 150 7.09 -20.22 3.56
C VAL A 150 6.29 -19.28 4.47
N ASN A 151 5.97 -19.75 5.68
CA ASN A 151 5.16 -19.01 6.65
C ASN A 151 5.86 -18.79 7.99
N THR A 152 6.90 -19.54 8.26
CA THR A 152 7.66 -19.51 9.51
C THR A 152 9.16 -19.38 9.25
N THR A 153 9.90 -18.88 10.25
CA THR A 153 11.37 -18.83 10.20
C THR A 153 11.98 -20.22 9.97
N ALA A 154 11.43 -21.25 10.61
CA ALA A 154 11.93 -22.62 10.46
C ALA A 154 11.75 -23.14 9.00
N GLU A 155 10.62 -22.86 8.36
CA GLU A 155 10.41 -23.20 6.95
C GLU A 155 11.35 -22.41 6.04
N PHE A 156 11.57 -21.12 6.33
CA PHE A 156 12.50 -20.29 5.60
C PHE A 156 13.92 -20.84 5.66
N GLU A 157 14.39 -21.18 6.87
CA GLU A 157 15.73 -21.72 7.08
C GLU A 157 15.91 -23.12 6.47
N ALA A 158 14.88 -23.95 6.52
CA ALA A 158 14.89 -25.25 5.84
C ALA A 158 14.99 -25.13 4.32
N MET A 159 14.36 -24.12 3.72
CA MET A 159 14.34 -23.93 2.27
C MET A 159 15.58 -23.19 1.74
N TYR A 160 16.03 -22.15 2.44
CA TYR A 160 17.06 -21.22 1.96
C TYR A 160 18.38 -21.28 2.74
N GLY A 161 18.44 -22.09 3.79
CA GLY A 161 19.58 -22.23 4.70
C GLY A 161 19.49 -21.33 5.94
N GLU A 162 20.05 -21.86 7.03
CA GLU A 162 20.13 -21.15 8.31
C GLU A 162 20.93 -19.83 8.14
N LYS A 163 20.46 -18.78 8.79
CA LYS A 163 21.13 -17.47 8.84
C LYS A 163 21.52 -16.91 7.48
N LEU A 164 20.67 -17.08 6.49
CA LEU A 164 20.90 -16.53 5.14
C LEU A 164 21.23 -15.03 5.17
N TYR A 165 20.67 -14.28 6.13
CA TYR A 165 20.94 -12.85 6.32
C TYR A 165 22.40 -12.52 6.69
N GLU A 166 23.16 -13.49 7.27
CA GLU A 166 24.60 -13.38 7.53
C GLU A 166 25.41 -13.86 6.31
N LEU A 167 25.01 -14.96 5.70
CA LEU A 167 25.72 -15.61 4.59
C LEU A 167 25.61 -14.83 3.29
N SER A 168 24.43 -14.30 3.00
CA SER A 168 24.14 -13.51 1.80
C SER A 168 23.02 -12.51 2.06
N SER A 169 23.37 -11.33 2.56
CA SER A 169 22.39 -10.30 2.89
C SER A 169 21.62 -9.77 1.66
N GLU A 170 22.19 -9.86 0.45
CA GLU A 170 21.53 -9.48 -0.79
C GLU A 170 20.46 -10.50 -1.20
N LEU A 171 20.78 -11.79 -1.09
CA LEU A 171 19.83 -12.87 -1.38
C LEU A 171 18.69 -12.88 -0.34
N TYR A 172 19.03 -12.69 0.94
CA TYR A 172 18.02 -12.52 1.99
C TYR A 172 17.08 -11.34 1.68
N ASP A 173 17.62 -10.17 1.37
CA ASP A 173 16.79 -9.01 1.04
C ASP A 173 15.91 -9.26 -0.20
N TRP A 174 16.42 -9.99 -1.19
CA TRP A 174 15.63 -10.36 -2.35
C TRP A 174 14.44 -11.23 -1.94
N ILE A 175 14.70 -12.35 -1.29
CA ILE A 175 13.67 -13.34 -0.93
C ILE A 175 12.68 -12.78 0.09
N ALA A 176 13.19 -12.10 1.12
CA ALA A 176 12.36 -11.68 2.25
C ALA A 176 11.69 -10.31 2.05
N LYS A 177 12.12 -9.50 1.07
CA LYS A 177 11.67 -8.12 0.94
C LYS A 177 11.34 -7.72 -0.50
N VAL A 178 12.27 -7.92 -1.45
CA VAL A 178 12.12 -7.37 -2.80
C VAL A 178 11.07 -8.14 -3.60
N GLU A 179 11.15 -9.48 -3.64
CA GLU A 179 10.16 -10.33 -4.29
C GLU A 179 8.76 -10.12 -3.69
N PRO A 180 8.55 -10.23 -2.35
CA PRO A 180 7.24 -9.98 -1.77
C PRO A 180 6.68 -8.59 -2.06
N GLN A 181 7.54 -7.57 -2.15
CA GLN A 181 7.12 -6.23 -2.54
C GLN A 181 6.67 -6.17 -3.99
N GLN A 182 7.43 -6.77 -4.92
CA GLN A 182 7.08 -6.79 -6.35
C GLN A 182 5.75 -7.53 -6.55
N ARG A 183 5.57 -8.66 -5.90
CA ARG A 183 4.34 -9.43 -5.91
C ARG A 183 3.17 -8.63 -5.35
N ALA A 184 3.35 -7.95 -4.21
CA ALA A 184 2.34 -7.05 -3.65
C ALA A 184 1.92 -5.96 -4.64
N TYR A 185 2.88 -5.32 -5.29
CA TYR A 185 2.59 -4.26 -6.25
C TYR A 185 1.85 -4.76 -7.48
N SER A 186 2.19 -5.95 -7.96
CA SER A 186 1.52 -6.60 -9.09
C SER A 186 0.09 -7.04 -8.73
N GLU A 187 -0.08 -7.79 -7.63
CA GLU A 187 -1.37 -8.34 -7.22
C GLU A 187 -2.39 -7.25 -6.85
N LEU A 188 -1.93 -6.18 -6.22
CA LEU A 188 -2.76 -5.05 -5.80
C LEU A 188 -2.87 -3.96 -6.89
N ASN A 189 -2.24 -4.13 -8.05
CA ASN A 189 -2.20 -3.16 -9.13
C ASN A 189 -1.82 -1.75 -8.62
N VAL A 190 -0.72 -1.66 -7.88
CA VAL A 190 -0.27 -0.44 -7.21
C VAL A 190 0.20 0.60 -8.21
N ALA A 191 -0.40 1.79 -8.19
CA ALA A 191 0.05 2.93 -8.99
C ALA A 191 1.04 3.82 -8.23
N ALA A 192 0.80 3.99 -6.93
CA ALA A 192 1.63 4.83 -6.08
C ALA A 192 1.71 4.30 -4.65
N VAL A 193 2.84 4.56 -3.97
CA VAL A 193 3.04 4.21 -2.57
C VAL A 193 3.52 5.38 -1.74
N LEU A 194 2.92 5.54 -0.57
CA LEU A 194 3.42 6.39 0.49
C LEU A 194 4.51 5.65 1.26
N THR A 195 5.61 6.33 1.57
CA THR A 195 6.73 5.79 2.33
C THR A 195 7.04 6.61 3.57
N GLY A 196 7.71 6.01 4.54
CA GLY A 196 8.16 6.68 5.77
C GLY A 196 9.59 7.23 5.69
N ARG A 197 10.08 7.60 4.51
CA ARG A 197 11.44 8.13 4.34
C ARG A 197 11.48 9.64 4.59
N ARG A 198 12.56 10.10 5.22
CA ARG A 198 12.80 11.52 5.55
C ARG A 198 14.26 11.89 5.26
N ARG A 199 14.51 13.11 4.83
CA ARG A 199 15.86 13.61 4.58
C ARG A 199 16.73 13.60 5.85
N SER A 200 16.12 13.89 6.99
CA SER A 200 16.78 13.86 8.29
C SER A 200 17.34 12.49 8.70
N GLN A 201 16.98 11.42 7.98
CA GLN A 201 17.53 10.08 8.18
C GLN A 201 18.93 9.90 7.57
N GLY A 202 19.41 10.89 6.85
CA GLY A 202 20.77 10.92 6.29
C GLY A 202 21.06 9.89 5.21
N GLY A 203 22.34 9.71 4.87
CA GLY A 203 22.79 8.75 3.88
C GLY A 203 22.13 8.96 2.50
N GLN A 204 21.69 7.88 1.89
CA GLN A 204 21.00 7.92 0.58
C GLN A 204 19.64 8.65 0.62
N ARG A 205 19.14 9.03 1.82
CA ARG A 205 17.87 9.74 1.98
C ARG A 205 18.01 11.25 2.03
N GLY A 206 19.23 11.78 2.14
CA GLY A 206 19.49 13.22 2.34
C GLY A 206 18.84 14.13 1.30
N ASP A 207 18.75 13.67 0.05
CA ASP A 207 18.26 14.46 -1.08
C ASP A 207 17.01 13.88 -1.76
N ILE A 208 16.29 12.96 -1.11
CA ILE A 208 15.08 12.38 -1.72
C ILE A 208 14.00 13.45 -1.95
N PRO A 209 13.31 13.43 -3.09
CA PRO A 209 12.22 14.35 -3.37
C PRO A 209 10.93 13.94 -2.64
N VAL A 210 9.93 14.82 -2.65
CA VAL A 210 8.57 14.48 -2.17
C VAL A 210 7.97 13.37 -3.02
N ILE A 211 8.08 13.47 -4.35
CA ILE A 211 7.63 12.46 -5.32
C ILE A 211 8.80 12.02 -6.19
N GLU A 212 8.98 10.72 -6.33
CA GLU A 212 9.91 10.11 -7.27
C GLU A 212 9.25 8.95 -8.03
N ILE A 213 9.77 8.61 -9.20
CA ILE A 213 9.37 7.43 -9.95
C ILE A 213 10.37 6.30 -9.66
N ASP A 214 9.84 5.15 -9.31
CA ASP A 214 10.59 3.90 -9.35
C ASP A 214 10.44 3.32 -10.76
N GLU A 215 11.41 3.62 -11.61
CA GLU A 215 11.39 3.22 -13.03
C GLU A 215 11.42 1.72 -13.22
N GLU A 216 12.08 0.98 -12.31
CA GLU A 216 12.16 -0.48 -12.36
C GLU A 216 10.80 -1.14 -12.13
N ARG A 217 9.98 -0.54 -11.27
CA ARG A 217 8.67 -1.07 -10.88
C ARG A 217 7.50 -0.34 -11.53
N GLY A 218 7.78 0.75 -12.25
CA GLY A 218 6.75 1.56 -12.91
C GLY A 218 5.77 2.23 -11.95
N ILE A 219 6.16 2.51 -10.71
CA ILE A 219 5.30 3.11 -9.68
C ILE A 219 5.81 4.46 -9.20
N VAL A 220 4.91 5.24 -8.62
CA VAL A 220 5.24 6.51 -7.97
C VAL A 220 5.49 6.29 -6.48
N LYS A 221 6.63 6.76 -5.97
CA LYS A 221 6.94 6.79 -4.53
C LYS A 221 6.76 8.20 -3.99
N ILE A 222 6.07 8.32 -2.86
CA ILE A 222 5.73 9.59 -2.23
C ILE A 222 6.25 9.59 -0.80
N ASN A 223 6.93 10.67 -0.41
CA ASN A 223 7.52 10.86 0.90
C ASN A 223 6.84 12.06 1.59
N PRO A 224 5.64 11.91 2.18
CA PRO A 224 4.84 13.06 2.62
C PRO A 224 5.47 13.82 3.79
N LEU A 225 6.28 13.17 4.62
CA LEU A 225 6.98 13.77 5.75
C LEU A 225 8.49 13.98 5.47
N VAL A 226 8.87 14.10 4.20
CA VAL A 226 10.29 14.15 3.77
C VAL A 226 11.11 15.21 4.50
N ASN A 227 10.50 16.35 4.83
CA ASN A 227 11.15 17.49 5.48
C ASN A 227 11.14 17.43 7.02
N TRP A 228 10.41 16.45 7.61
CA TRP A 228 10.31 16.37 9.06
C TRP A 228 11.56 15.77 9.71
N SER A 229 11.95 16.32 10.85
CA SER A 229 12.93 15.73 11.75
C SER A 229 12.35 14.59 12.57
N PHE A 230 13.20 13.77 13.20
CA PHE A 230 12.76 12.75 14.15
C PHE A 230 11.99 13.37 15.32
N ARG A 231 12.42 14.56 15.78
CA ARG A 231 11.77 15.28 16.88
C ARG A 231 10.33 15.67 16.52
N GLU A 232 10.07 16.16 15.32
CA GLU A 232 8.73 16.51 14.87
C GLU A 232 7.83 15.29 14.76
N VAL A 233 8.36 14.19 14.20
CA VAL A 233 7.64 12.90 14.14
C VAL A 233 7.27 12.42 15.55
N LYS A 234 8.24 12.44 16.49
CA LYS A 234 8.01 11.99 17.87
C LYS A 234 7.01 12.90 18.60
N ALA A 235 7.12 14.22 18.43
CA ALA A 235 6.17 15.18 19.01
C ALA A 235 4.74 14.92 18.52
N TYR A 236 4.56 14.67 17.24
CA TYR A 236 3.25 14.30 16.68
C TYR A 236 2.71 13.01 17.30
N VAL A 237 3.55 11.98 17.40
CA VAL A 237 3.18 10.69 18.02
C VAL A 237 2.70 10.88 19.45
N ASP A 238 3.41 11.69 20.23
CA ASP A 238 3.09 11.96 21.64
C ASP A 238 1.81 12.78 21.79
N GLU A 239 1.65 13.83 21.00
CA GLU A 239 0.47 14.71 21.01
C GLU A 239 -0.81 13.94 20.64
N HIS A 240 -0.74 13.14 19.56
CA HIS A 240 -1.91 12.45 19.02
C HIS A 240 -2.09 11.03 19.55
N LYS A 241 -1.22 10.61 20.49
CA LYS A 241 -1.24 9.25 21.07
C LYS A 241 -1.23 8.14 19.99
N VAL A 242 -0.44 8.36 18.94
CA VAL A 242 -0.30 7.37 17.87
C VAL A 242 0.33 6.08 18.44
N PRO A 243 -0.23 4.90 18.16
CA PRO A 243 0.38 3.65 18.62
C PRO A 243 1.78 3.48 17.99
N TYR A 244 2.74 3.04 18.78
CA TYR A 244 4.10 2.81 18.32
C TYR A 244 4.67 1.50 18.88
N ASN A 245 5.79 1.04 18.34
CA ASN A 245 6.45 -0.19 18.78
C ASN A 245 7.03 -0.01 20.18
N ALA A 246 6.72 -0.94 21.11
CA ALA A 246 7.18 -0.88 22.48
C ALA A 246 8.71 -0.90 22.63
N LEU A 247 9.44 -1.40 21.64
CA LEU A 247 10.89 -1.35 21.58
C LEU A 247 11.45 0.08 21.56
N LEU A 248 10.63 1.08 21.16
CA LEU A 248 11.05 2.48 21.21
C LEU A 248 11.40 2.92 22.63
N ASP A 249 10.64 2.45 23.63
CA ASP A 249 10.86 2.73 25.06
C ASP A 249 12.11 2.01 25.60
N GLN A 250 12.64 1.05 24.83
CA GLN A 250 13.86 0.30 25.12
C GLN A 250 15.07 0.83 24.31
N GLY A 251 14.96 2.01 23.70
CA GLY A 251 16.04 2.67 22.97
C GLY A 251 16.14 2.31 21.49
N TYR A 252 15.19 1.56 20.93
CA TYR A 252 15.16 1.27 19.49
C TYR A 252 14.49 2.42 18.72
N LYS A 253 15.26 3.36 18.18
CA LYS A 253 14.70 4.48 17.41
C LYS A 253 14.22 4.06 16.00
N SER A 254 14.72 2.97 15.45
CA SER A 254 14.34 2.39 14.15
C SER A 254 14.30 0.89 14.24
N VAL A 255 13.16 0.26 14.03
CA VAL A 255 12.95 -1.18 14.15
C VAL A 255 12.85 -1.83 12.77
N GLY A 256 13.46 -2.98 12.60
CA GLY A 256 13.39 -3.87 11.45
C GLY A 256 13.45 -5.31 11.89
N ASP A 257 14.17 -6.16 11.13
CA ASP A 257 14.38 -7.56 11.52
C ASP A 257 15.24 -7.64 12.77
N TRP A 258 14.93 -8.57 13.69
CA TRP A 258 15.60 -8.68 14.99
C TRP A 258 17.11 -8.98 14.88
N HIS A 259 17.52 -9.77 13.86
CA HIS A 259 18.93 -10.10 13.63
C HIS A 259 19.79 -8.90 13.18
N SER A 260 19.18 -7.80 12.75
CA SER A 260 19.87 -6.63 12.18
C SER A 260 19.47 -5.31 12.83
N THR A 261 18.88 -5.37 14.01
CA THR A 261 18.41 -4.18 14.74
C THR A 261 18.78 -4.28 16.20
N VAL A 262 19.46 -3.24 16.71
CA VAL A 262 19.85 -3.10 18.12
C VAL A 262 19.44 -1.72 18.63
N PRO A 263 19.29 -1.52 19.93
CA PRO A 263 19.03 -0.20 20.49
C PRO A 263 20.20 0.76 20.21
N VAL A 264 19.90 2.05 20.21
CA VAL A 264 20.90 3.12 20.00
C VAL A 264 21.14 3.89 21.28
N GLY A 265 22.37 4.39 21.45
CA GLY A 265 22.75 5.23 22.57
C GLY A 265 22.10 6.62 22.51
N GLU A 266 22.19 7.34 23.62
CA GLU A 266 21.77 8.72 23.68
C GLU A 266 22.66 9.58 22.77
N GLY A 267 22.03 10.39 21.88
CA GLY A 267 22.74 11.21 20.91
C GLY A 267 23.14 10.51 19.60
N GLU A 268 23.03 9.18 19.51
CA GLU A 268 23.24 8.47 18.24
C GLU A 268 22.09 8.75 17.25
N ASP A 269 22.41 8.67 15.95
CA ASP A 269 21.46 8.77 14.86
C ASP A 269 20.32 7.75 15.02
N GLU A 270 19.11 8.11 14.57
CA GLU A 270 17.93 7.23 14.73
C GLU A 270 18.09 5.87 14.04
N ARG A 271 18.95 5.76 13.03
CA ARG A 271 19.21 4.53 12.27
C ARG A 271 20.51 3.83 12.64
N ALA A 272 21.30 4.37 13.58
CA ALA A 272 22.59 3.80 14.00
C ALA A 272 22.50 2.35 14.52
N GLY A 273 21.31 1.95 15.01
CA GLY A 273 21.03 0.58 15.43
C GLY A 273 20.71 -0.39 14.28
N ARG A 274 20.57 0.09 13.03
CA ARG A 274 20.29 -0.76 11.87
C ARG A 274 21.59 -1.22 11.23
N TRP A 275 21.74 -2.53 11.06
CA TRP A 275 22.93 -3.18 10.47
C TRP A 275 24.24 -2.73 11.13
N LYS A 276 24.24 -2.48 12.44
CA LYS A 276 25.43 -2.04 13.20
C LYS A 276 26.59 -3.00 12.96
N GLY A 277 27.73 -2.45 12.52
CA GLY A 277 28.93 -3.24 12.17
C GLY A 277 28.94 -3.81 10.74
N GLN A 278 27.93 -3.51 9.91
CA GLN A 278 27.87 -3.92 8.50
C GLN A 278 28.02 -2.72 7.58
N ASN A 279 28.53 -2.95 6.36
CA ASN A 279 28.59 -1.93 5.30
C ASN A 279 27.24 -1.71 4.60
N LYS A 280 26.14 -1.85 5.32
CA LYS A 280 24.78 -1.73 4.79
C LYS A 280 24.07 -0.55 5.44
N THR A 281 23.51 0.35 4.61
CA THR A 281 22.79 1.54 5.05
C THR A 281 21.31 1.52 4.67
N GLU A 282 20.93 0.70 3.67
CA GLU A 282 19.57 0.55 3.18
C GLU A 282 19.22 -0.92 2.93
N CYS A 283 17.94 -1.26 3.06
CA CYS A 283 17.43 -2.57 2.64
C CYS A 283 17.24 -2.63 1.12
N GLY A 284 17.17 -3.85 0.57
CA GLY A 284 17.04 -4.10 -0.87
C GLY A 284 15.84 -3.43 -1.54
N ILE A 285 14.76 -3.11 -0.80
CA ILE A 285 13.57 -2.42 -1.33
C ILE A 285 13.89 -1.02 -1.89
N HIS A 286 14.89 -0.36 -1.33
CA HIS A 286 15.29 1.00 -1.72
C HIS A 286 16.64 1.04 -2.43
N ASN A 287 17.30 -0.09 -2.54
CA ASN A 287 18.59 -0.19 -3.23
C ASN A 287 18.37 -0.46 -4.72
N LYS A 288 18.60 0.55 -5.55
CA LYS A 288 18.50 0.46 -7.02
C LYS A 288 19.58 -0.44 -7.66
N LYS A 289 20.57 -0.90 -6.88
CA LYS A 289 21.70 -1.70 -7.37
C LYS A 289 21.77 -3.07 -6.70
N SER A 290 20.65 -3.78 -6.62
CA SER A 290 20.70 -5.17 -6.15
C SER A 290 21.36 -6.03 -7.21
N ARG A 291 22.61 -6.44 -6.96
CA ARG A 291 23.34 -7.38 -7.84
C ARG A 291 22.60 -8.69 -8.06
N TYR A 292 21.80 -9.10 -7.08
CA TYR A 292 21.00 -10.32 -7.21
C TYR A 292 19.83 -10.15 -8.18
N ALA A 293 19.18 -9.01 -8.19
CA ALA A 293 18.16 -8.69 -9.20
C ALA A 293 18.76 -8.68 -10.62
N GLU A 294 19.94 -8.08 -10.80
CA GLU A 294 20.67 -8.11 -12.07
C GLU A 294 21.03 -9.55 -12.50
N PHE A 295 21.43 -10.39 -11.55
CA PHE A 295 21.75 -11.79 -11.81
C PHE A 295 20.52 -12.57 -12.28
N LEU A 296 19.37 -12.41 -11.61
CA LEU A 296 18.11 -13.04 -12.02
C LEU A 296 17.65 -12.59 -13.40
N GLN A 297 17.69 -11.29 -13.68
CA GLN A 297 17.35 -10.75 -15.00
C GLN A 297 18.23 -11.35 -16.11
N ARG A 298 19.53 -11.53 -15.86
CA ARG A 298 20.44 -12.20 -16.79
C ARG A 298 20.09 -13.68 -16.99
N GLN A 299 19.71 -14.39 -15.93
CA GLN A 299 19.28 -15.79 -16.04
C GLN A 299 17.97 -15.93 -16.82
N GLU A 300 17.00 -15.05 -16.59
CA GLU A 300 15.73 -15.06 -17.33
C GLU A 300 15.95 -14.72 -18.80
N ALA A 301 16.75 -13.71 -19.11
CA ALA A 301 17.11 -13.36 -20.48
C ALA A 301 17.82 -14.52 -21.22
N GLN A 302 18.66 -15.29 -20.55
CA GLN A 302 19.31 -16.48 -21.10
C GLN A 302 18.32 -17.63 -21.34
N LYS A 303 17.30 -17.81 -20.47
CA LYS A 303 16.25 -18.82 -20.67
C LYS A 303 15.31 -18.51 -21.83
N VAL A 304 15.08 -17.23 -22.13
CA VAL A 304 14.22 -16.78 -23.23
C VAL A 304 14.97 -16.87 -24.59
N SER A 305 16.29 -16.84 -24.56
CA SER A 305 17.15 -16.91 -25.77
C SER A 305 17.63 -18.32 -26.12
N ALA A 306 17.30 -19.32 -25.32
CA ALA A 306 17.60 -20.74 -25.53
C ALA A 306 16.35 -21.54 -25.94
#